data_9b579331764ced7c7797b657409553da
#
_entry.id   9b579331764ced7c7797b657409553da
#
_cell.length_a   1.000
_cell.length_b   1.000
_cell.length_c   1.000
_cell.angle_alpha   90.00
_cell.angle_beta   90.00
_cell.angle_gamma   90.00
#
_symmetry.space_group_name_H-M   'P 1'
#
loop_
_entity.id
_entity.type
_entity.pdbx_description
1 polymer ?
#
loop_
_entity_poly.entity_id
_entity_poly.type
_entity_poly.pdbx_seq_one_letter_code
_entity_poly.pdbx_strand_id
1 'polypeptide(L)'
;MTKPAPSRDAEIGRRVLRHWHEAVPNDRMAHLVKDATRAFLRSLQIRLARHDVQLGHWTFLRILWERDGITKRELSVEAGVMEPTTVVALRAMEALGYVTLEQRADNRKNVYVMLTPAGRRLKRKLVPLAEEVNAAALAGLTAAEIAATRRALLVMIDNLVRDEPGAAA
;
A
#
# COMPACT_ATOMS: atom_id res chain seq x y z
N MET A 1 8.89 -23.67 29.09
CA MET A 1 8.12 -22.56 28.44
C MET A 1 7.71 -23.03 27.06
N THR A 2 6.46 -23.34 26.85
CA THR A 2 5.93 -23.82 25.56
C THR A 2 5.79 -22.61 24.60
N LYS A 3 6.46 -22.69 23.46
CA LYS A 3 6.39 -21.65 22.43
C LYS A 3 4.92 -21.52 21.98
N PRO A 4 4.32 -20.32 21.93
CA PRO A 4 2.93 -20.17 21.52
C PRO A 4 2.73 -20.72 20.11
N ALA A 5 1.58 -21.35 19.88
CA ALA A 5 1.22 -21.89 18.56
C ALA A 5 1.27 -20.76 17.52
N PRO A 6 1.75 -21.02 16.31
CA PRO A 6 1.81 -20.03 15.26
C PRO A 6 0.40 -19.55 14.90
N SER A 7 0.23 -18.25 14.66
CA SER A 7 -1.05 -17.71 14.20
C SER A 7 -1.45 -18.37 12.86
N ARG A 8 -2.76 -18.52 12.61
CA ARG A 8 -3.31 -19.03 11.34
C ARG A 8 -2.66 -18.35 10.13
N ASP A 9 -2.32 -17.12 10.28
CA ASP A 9 -1.69 -16.28 9.27
C ASP A 9 -0.23 -16.68 9.01
N ALA A 10 0.51 -17.02 10.04
CA ALA A 10 1.87 -17.53 9.90
C ALA A 10 1.90 -18.92 9.25
N GLU A 11 0.86 -19.71 9.43
CA GLU A 11 0.71 -21.02 8.75
C GLU A 11 0.43 -20.85 7.26
N ILE A 12 -0.44 -19.89 6.88
CA ILE A 12 -0.71 -19.55 5.47
C ILE A 12 0.58 -19.08 4.79
N GLY A 13 1.34 -18.19 5.42
CA GLY A 13 2.62 -17.71 4.89
C GLY A 13 3.62 -18.84 4.64
N ARG A 14 3.76 -19.78 5.60
CA ARG A 14 4.64 -20.95 5.44
C ARG A 14 4.20 -21.90 4.32
N ARG A 15 2.87 -22.08 4.12
CA ARG A 15 2.33 -22.87 3.03
C ARG A 15 2.62 -22.24 1.66
N VAL A 16 2.47 -20.92 1.55
CA VAL A 16 2.81 -20.16 0.33
C VAL A 16 4.30 -20.32 0.01
N LEU A 17 5.18 -20.15 0.99
CA LEU A 17 6.63 -20.32 0.79
C LEU A 17 6.98 -21.72 0.31
N ARG A 18 6.43 -22.78 0.91
CA ARG A 18 6.65 -24.17 0.44
C ARG A 18 6.22 -24.34 -1.01
N HIS A 19 5.06 -23.83 -1.38
CA HIS A 19 4.58 -23.88 -2.76
C HIS A 19 5.58 -23.28 -3.74
N TRP A 20 6.16 -22.13 -3.43
CA TRP A 20 7.12 -21.47 -4.30
C TRP A 20 8.50 -22.13 -4.32
N HIS A 21 8.93 -22.78 -3.26
CA HIS A 21 10.16 -23.56 -3.24
C HIS A 21 10.05 -24.86 -4.05
N GLU A 22 8.85 -25.44 -4.15
CA GLU A 22 8.57 -26.68 -4.87
C GLU A 22 8.11 -26.43 -6.31
N ALA A 23 7.70 -25.21 -6.66
CA ALA A 23 7.21 -24.87 -7.99
C ALA A 23 8.34 -24.76 -9.00
N VAL A 24 8.05 -25.20 -10.24
CA VAL A 24 8.99 -25.08 -11.36
C VAL A 24 9.29 -23.59 -11.63
N PRO A 25 10.55 -23.18 -11.72
CA PRO A 25 10.92 -21.82 -12.06
C PRO A 25 10.28 -21.40 -13.40
N ASN A 26 9.78 -20.19 -13.49
CA ASN A 26 9.25 -19.46 -14.64
C ASN A 26 7.73 -19.50 -14.88
N ASP A 27 6.96 -20.25 -14.14
CA ASP A 27 5.58 -20.48 -14.54
C ASP A 27 4.58 -19.38 -14.09
N ARG A 28 4.94 -18.49 -13.14
CA ARG A 28 3.92 -17.62 -12.54
C ARG A 28 4.48 -16.38 -11.85
N MET A 29 5.31 -15.62 -12.52
CA MET A 29 5.87 -14.38 -11.95
C MET A 29 4.80 -13.45 -11.37
N ALA A 30 3.66 -13.28 -12.05
CA ALA A 30 2.54 -12.47 -11.56
C ALA A 30 1.96 -13.00 -10.23
N HIS A 31 1.93 -14.32 -10.02
CA HIS A 31 1.48 -14.90 -8.75
C HIS A 31 2.50 -14.68 -7.63
N LEU A 32 3.80 -14.82 -7.93
CA LEU A 32 4.86 -14.55 -6.96
C LEU A 32 4.83 -13.08 -6.50
N VAL A 33 4.73 -12.16 -7.45
CA VAL A 33 4.60 -10.72 -7.16
C VAL A 33 3.35 -10.44 -6.33
N LYS A 34 2.20 -11.04 -6.67
CA LYS A 34 0.96 -10.92 -5.90
C LYS A 34 1.15 -11.44 -4.46
N ASP A 35 1.76 -12.60 -4.27
CA ASP A 35 1.95 -13.18 -2.96
C ASP A 35 2.97 -12.39 -2.13
N ALA A 36 4.03 -11.88 -2.75
CA ALA A 36 4.96 -10.94 -2.12
C ALA A 36 4.22 -9.67 -1.66
N THR A 37 3.41 -9.06 -2.54
CA THR A 37 2.60 -7.89 -2.20
C THR A 37 1.68 -8.17 -1.01
N ARG A 38 0.99 -9.32 -0.99
CA ARG A 38 0.13 -9.72 0.14
C ARG A 38 0.91 -9.84 1.45
N ALA A 39 2.13 -10.38 1.41
CA ALA A 39 2.99 -10.51 2.59
C ALA A 39 3.39 -9.13 3.15
N PHE A 40 3.80 -8.19 2.27
CA PHE A 40 4.11 -6.81 2.65
C PHE A 40 2.89 -6.12 3.28
N LEU A 41 1.74 -6.13 2.60
CA LEU A 41 0.53 -5.47 3.06
C LEU A 41 0.04 -6.03 4.40
N ARG A 42 0.12 -7.35 4.59
CA ARG A 42 -0.23 -7.99 5.86
C ARG A 42 0.69 -7.57 6.99
N SER A 43 2.01 -7.58 6.74
CA SER A 43 3.00 -7.16 7.73
C SER A 43 2.76 -5.72 8.16
N LEU A 44 2.44 -4.84 7.20
CA LEU A 44 2.08 -3.46 7.47
C LEU A 44 0.76 -3.34 8.25
N GLN A 45 -0.27 -4.05 7.84
CA GLN A 45 -1.58 -4.03 8.50
C GLN A 45 -1.50 -4.39 9.99
N ILE A 46 -0.70 -5.41 10.35
CA ILE A 46 -0.47 -5.81 11.74
C ILE A 46 0.14 -4.65 12.56
N ARG A 47 1.05 -3.88 11.95
CA ARG A 47 1.68 -2.73 12.61
C ARG A 47 0.74 -1.53 12.72
N LEU A 48 0.02 -1.22 11.65
CA LEU A 48 -0.94 -0.12 11.62
C LEU A 48 -2.09 -0.32 12.61
N ALA A 49 -2.52 -1.57 12.84
CA ALA A 49 -3.58 -1.90 13.79
C ALA A 49 -3.25 -1.49 15.24
N ARG A 50 -1.96 -1.39 15.59
CA ARG A 50 -1.51 -0.88 16.91
C ARG A 50 -1.76 0.62 17.09
N HIS A 51 -2.10 1.31 16.03
CA HIS A 51 -2.37 2.74 15.97
C HIS A 51 -3.81 3.04 15.52
N ASP A 52 -4.68 2.02 15.50
CA ASP A 52 -6.09 2.12 15.04
C ASP A 52 -6.22 2.63 13.58
N VAL A 53 -5.20 2.40 12.76
CA VAL A 53 -5.19 2.79 11.35
C VAL A 53 -5.38 1.56 10.47
N GLN A 54 -6.40 1.60 9.60
CA GLN A 54 -6.65 0.58 8.61
C GLN A 54 -5.72 0.75 7.41
N LEU A 55 -5.42 -0.35 6.71
CA LEU A 55 -4.57 -0.34 5.52
C LEU A 55 -5.14 0.57 4.40
N GLY A 56 -6.47 0.61 4.24
CA GLY A 56 -7.12 1.53 3.29
C GLY A 56 -6.87 3.00 3.63
N HIS A 57 -6.95 3.37 4.92
CA HIS A 57 -6.62 4.73 5.37
C HIS A 57 -5.15 5.08 5.15
N TRP A 58 -4.24 4.14 5.39
CA TRP A 58 -2.81 4.31 5.11
C TRP A 58 -2.54 4.68 3.65
N THR A 59 -3.20 4.00 2.70
CA THR A 59 -3.03 4.27 1.26
C THR A 59 -3.34 5.73 0.93
N PHE A 60 -4.46 6.25 1.42
CA PHE A 60 -4.86 7.64 1.19
C PHE A 60 -3.98 8.64 1.95
N LEU A 61 -3.65 8.37 3.22
CA LEU A 61 -2.76 9.21 4.01
C LEU A 61 -1.40 9.36 3.35
N ARG A 62 -0.83 8.28 2.82
CA ARG A 62 0.47 8.30 2.13
C ARG A 62 0.47 9.25 0.94
N ILE A 63 -0.59 9.22 0.13
CA ILE A 63 -0.75 10.11 -1.02
C ILE A 63 -0.91 11.58 -0.54
N LEU A 64 -1.78 11.80 0.44
CA LEU A 64 -2.05 13.14 0.97
C LEU A 64 -0.84 13.76 1.68
N TRP A 65 0.05 12.97 2.27
CA TRP A 65 1.29 13.51 2.84
C TRP A 65 2.28 14.02 1.79
N GLU A 66 2.16 13.57 0.54
CA GLU A 66 2.96 14.08 -0.59
C GLU A 66 2.22 15.19 -1.35
N ARG A 67 0.89 15.06 -1.49
CA ARG A 67 0.04 16.00 -2.23
C ARG A 67 -1.26 16.25 -1.45
N ASP A 68 -1.23 17.20 -0.53
CA ASP A 68 -2.40 17.62 0.25
C ASP A 68 -3.35 18.48 -0.62
N GLY A 69 -4.63 18.41 -0.36
CA GLY A 69 -5.63 19.26 -1.03
C GLY A 69 -5.95 18.85 -2.47
N ILE A 70 -5.80 17.59 -2.82
CA ILE A 70 -6.25 17.05 -4.11
C ILE A 70 -7.73 16.66 -4.05
N THR A 71 -8.35 16.55 -5.22
CA THR A 71 -9.76 16.15 -5.32
C THR A 71 -9.96 14.66 -4.98
N LYS A 72 -11.17 14.30 -4.59
CA LYS A 72 -11.53 12.88 -4.35
C LYS A 72 -11.25 12.01 -5.56
N ARG A 73 -11.49 12.53 -6.77
CA ARG A 73 -11.25 11.81 -8.01
C ARG A 73 -9.74 11.58 -8.24
N GLU A 74 -8.93 12.62 -8.11
CA GLU A 74 -7.47 12.49 -8.22
C GLU A 74 -6.92 11.50 -7.20
N LEU A 75 -7.39 11.58 -5.96
CA LEU A 75 -6.99 10.65 -4.90
C LEU A 75 -7.39 9.21 -5.21
N SER A 76 -8.57 8.98 -5.79
CA SER A 76 -9.06 7.66 -6.24
C SER A 76 -8.15 7.08 -7.31
N VAL A 77 -7.82 7.88 -8.33
CA VAL A 77 -6.94 7.48 -9.44
C VAL A 77 -5.54 7.15 -8.92
N GLU A 78 -4.96 8.01 -8.08
CA GLU A 78 -3.61 7.83 -7.56
C GLU A 78 -3.52 6.64 -6.59
N ALA A 79 -4.60 6.34 -5.86
CA ALA A 79 -4.69 5.16 -5.00
C ALA A 79 -4.96 3.86 -5.76
N GLY A 80 -5.33 3.93 -7.04
CA GLY A 80 -5.70 2.77 -7.85
C GLY A 80 -6.97 2.07 -7.35
N VAL A 81 -7.92 2.82 -6.78
CA VAL A 81 -9.18 2.29 -6.23
C VAL A 81 -10.40 2.98 -6.85
N MET A 82 -11.53 2.29 -6.84
CA MET A 82 -12.79 2.83 -7.36
C MET A 82 -13.30 3.99 -6.49
N GLU A 83 -13.91 5.00 -7.14
CA GLU A 83 -14.46 6.18 -6.44
C GLU A 83 -15.42 5.83 -5.29
N PRO A 84 -16.34 4.86 -5.39
CA PRO A 84 -17.19 4.48 -4.25
C PRO A 84 -16.40 4.02 -3.02
N THR A 85 -15.32 3.24 -3.23
CA THR A 85 -14.42 2.79 -2.16
C THR A 85 -13.72 3.98 -1.51
N THR A 86 -13.26 4.94 -2.32
CA THR A 86 -12.63 6.19 -1.85
C THR A 86 -13.60 6.99 -0.99
N VAL A 87 -14.87 7.13 -1.41
CA VAL A 87 -15.89 7.87 -0.65
C VAL A 87 -16.13 7.26 0.74
N VAL A 88 -16.24 5.93 0.82
CA VAL A 88 -16.45 5.23 2.11
C VAL A 88 -15.24 5.43 3.02
N ALA A 89 -14.04 5.25 2.50
CA ALA A 89 -12.82 5.43 3.29
C ALA A 89 -12.64 6.87 3.77
N LEU A 90 -12.90 7.87 2.91
CA LEU A 90 -12.78 9.28 3.27
C LEU A 90 -13.78 9.70 4.34
N ARG A 91 -15.02 9.20 4.31
CA ARG A 91 -16.00 9.44 5.40
C ARG A 91 -15.51 8.90 6.74
N ALA A 92 -14.93 7.69 6.72
CA ALA A 92 -14.35 7.10 7.94
C ALA A 92 -13.14 7.91 8.43
N MET A 93 -12.28 8.37 7.53
CA MET A 93 -11.10 9.19 7.87
C MET A 93 -11.51 10.59 8.38
N GLU A 94 -12.58 11.16 7.86
CA GLU A 94 -13.15 12.42 8.33
C GLU A 94 -13.74 12.26 9.75
N ALA A 95 -14.50 11.18 10.00
CA ALA A 95 -15.03 10.86 11.33
C ALA A 95 -13.92 10.63 12.36
N LEU A 96 -12.77 10.10 11.94
CA LEU A 96 -11.57 9.92 12.77
C LEU A 96 -10.75 11.22 12.92
N GLY A 97 -11.16 12.29 12.26
CA GLY A 97 -10.48 13.59 12.29
C GLY A 97 -9.12 13.61 11.58
N TYR A 98 -8.88 12.73 10.60
CA TYR A 98 -7.65 12.70 9.85
C TYR A 98 -7.65 13.64 8.64
N VAL A 99 -8.82 13.84 8.04
CA VAL A 99 -9.03 14.71 6.89
C VAL A 99 -10.27 15.57 7.08
N THR A 100 -10.38 16.66 6.31
CA THR A 100 -11.60 17.41 6.05
C THR A 100 -11.93 17.33 4.56
N LEU A 101 -13.23 17.40 4.25
CA LEU A 101 -13.74 17.40 2.89
C LEU A 101 -14.30 18.80 2.59
N GLU A 102 -13.68 19.51 1.66
CA GLU A 102 -13.99 20.90 1.37
C GLU A 102 -14.45 21.10 -0.07
N GLN A 103 -15.49 21.91 -0.25
CA GLN A 103 -15.86 22.46 -1.55
C GLN A 103 -15.32 23.88 -1.64
N ARG A 104 -14.64 24.20 -2.73
CA ARG A 104 -14.15 25.58 -2.96
C ARG A 104 -15.23 26.42 -3.63
N ALA A 105 -15.29 27.71 -3.29
CA ALA A 105 -16.28 28.63 -3.83
C ALA A 105 -16.18 28.77 -5.37
N ASP A 106 -14.98 28.69 -5.91
CA ASP A 106 -14.65 28.77 -7.33
C ASP A 106 -14.90 27.46 -8.08
N ASN A 107 -14.99 26.34 -7.37
CA ASN A 107 -15.20 25.01 -7.96
C ASN A 107 -16.07 24.09 -7.10
N ARG A 108 -17.37 24.37 -7.08
CA ARG A 108 -18.34 23.58 -6.31
C ARG A 108 -18.60 22.16 -6.83
N LYS A 109 -18.09 21.83 -8.02
CA LYS A 109 -18.24 20.48 -8.61
C LYS A 109 -17.30 19.47 -7.95
N ASN A 110 -16.16 19.94 -7.44
CA ASN A 110 -15.13 19.09 -6.86
C ASN A 110 -15.13 19.18 -5.33
N VAL A 111 -14.86 18.05 -4.69
CA VAL A 111 -14.60 17.97 -3.25
C VAL A 111 -13.11 17.70 -3.08
N TYR A 112 -12.45 18.61 -2.37
CA TYR A 112 -11.02 18.54 -2.05
C TYR A 112 -10.84 17.84 -0.71
N VAL A 113 -9.78 17.06 -0.60
CA VAL A 113 -9.41 16.31 0.62
C VAL A 113 -8.21 16.99 1.25
N MET A 114 -8.39 17.51 2.47
CA MET A 114 -7.34 18.21 3.20
C MET A 114 -6.94 17.43 4.45
N LEU A 115 -5.65 17.31 4.71
CA LEU A 115 -5.17 16.75 5.97
C LEU A 115 -5.43 17.70 7.13
N THR A 116 -5.99 17.18 8.21
CA THR A 116 -6.02 17.90 9.50
C THR A 116 -4.63 17.91 10.14
N PRO A 117 -4.40 18.72 11.18
CA PRO A 117 -3.19 18.62 12.00
C PRO A 117 -2.99 17.21 12.60
N ALA A 118 -4.08 16.49 12.93
CA ALA A 118 -4.01 15.10 13.39
C ALA A 118 -3.53 14.16 12.28
N GLY A 119 -4.12 14.26 11.07
CA GLY A 119 -3.70 13.49 9.90
C GLY A 119 -2.23 13.71 9.52
N ARG A 120 -1.75 14.96 9.60
CA ARG A 120 -0.33 15.28 9.37
C ARG A 120 0.59 14.66 10.43
N ARG A 121 0.19 14.67 11.69
CA ARG A 121 0.99 14.07 12.78
C ARG A 121 1.15 12.56 12.64
N LEU A 122 0.18 11.86 12.03
CA LEU A 122 0.26 10.42 11.77
C LEU A 122 1.47 10.05 10.92
N LYS A 123 1.91 10.90 9.99
CA LYS A 123 3.09 10.64 9.16
C LYS A 123 4.29 10.19 9.99
N ARG A 124 4.60 10.91 11.06
CA ARG A 124 5.75 10.62 11.94
C ARG A 124 5.64 9.29 12.70
N LYS A 125 4.41 8.80 12.91
CA LYS A 125 4.16 7.53 13.61
C LYS A 125 4.11 6.35 12.65
N LEU A 126 3.55 6.54 11.46
CA LEU A 126 3.20 5.43 10.57
C LEU A 126 4.26 5.15 9.50
N VAL A 127 4.98 6.18 9.03
CA VAL A 127 6.06 5.97 8.04
C VAL A 127 7.15 5.04 8.57
N PRO A 128 7.64 5.17 9.82
CA PRO A 128 8.61 4.21 10.37
C PRO A 128 8.13 2.76 10.38
N LEU A 129 6.81 2.51 10.52
CA LEU A 129 6.26 1.16 10.46
C LEU A 129 6.39 0.54 9.06
N ALA A 130 6.22 1.33 8.02
CA ALA A 130 6.44 0.88 6.65
C ALA A 130 7.93 0.64 6.37
N GLU A 131 8.81 1.47 6.93
CA GLU A 131 10.26 1.27 6.86
C GLU A 131 10.70 -0.01 7.58
N GLU A 132 10.15 -0.31 8.75
CA GLU A 132 10.36 -1.58 9.46
C GLU A 132 9.92 -2.79 8.62
N VAL A 133 8.79 -2.70 7.91
CA VAL A 133 8.33 -3.77 7.01
C VAL A 133 9.32 -3.98 5.88
N ASN A 134 9.81 -2.91 5.28
CA ASN A 134 10.82 -2.99 4.23
C ASN A 134 12.13 -3.61 4.76
N ALA A 135 12.61 -3.16 5.92
CA ALA A 135 13.81 -3.72 6.54
C ALA A 135 13.65 -5.21 6.84
N ALA A 136 12.50 -5.62 7.37
CA ALA A 136 12.22 -7.03 7.65
C ALA A 136 12.14 -7.88 6.36
N ALA A 137 11.55 -7.34 5.29
CA ALA A 137 11.43 -8.04 4.02
C ALA A 137 12.77 -8.18 3.28
N LEU A 138 13.68 -7.23 3.48
CA LEU A 138 15.00 -7.22 2.83
C LEU A 138 16.10 -7.87 3.67
N ALA A 139 15.78 -8.35 4.88
CA ALA A 139 16.74 -8.98 5.76
C ALA A 139 17.39 -10.22 5.10
N GLY A 140 18.70 -10.29 5.11
CA GLY A 140 19.45 -11.37 4.48
C GLY A 140 19.79 -11.19 3.00
N LEU A 141 19.27 -10.14 2.37
CA LEU A 141 19.62 -9.79 0.99
C LEU A 141 20.80 -8.82 0.95
N THR A 142 21.69 -9.01 -0.02
CA THR A 142 22.77 -8.06 -0.32
C THR A 142 22.24 -6.82 -1.04
N ALA A 143 22.99 -5.73 -0.98
CA ALA A 143 22.65 -4.50 -1.73
C ALA A 143 22.51 -4.75 -3.25
N ALA A 144 23.31 -5.64 -3.81
CA ALA A 144 23.25 -6.01 -5.22
C ALA A 144 21.94 -6.75 -5.57
N GLU A 145 21.50 -7.69 -4.74
CA GLU A 145 20.23 -8.41 -4.92
C GLU A 145 19.02 -7.47 -4.79
N ILE A 146 19.05 -6.55 -3.84
CA ILE A 146 18.00 -5.52 -3.67
C ILE A 146 17.92 -4.64 -4.92
N ALA A 147 19.07 -4.16 -5.41
CA ALA A 147 19.13 -3.33 -6.62
C ALA A 147 18.66 -4.09 -7.87
N ALA A 148 19.06 -5.35 -8.02
CA ALA A 148 18.63 -6.21 -9.14
C ALA A 148 17.13 -6.47 -9.11
N THR A 149 16.57 -6.79 -7.95
CA THR A 149 15.12 -7.01 -7.77
C THR A 149 14.34 -5.74 -8.08
N ARG A 150 14.78 -4.59 -7.56
CA ARG A 150 14.15 -3.28 -7.87
C ARG A 150 14.15 -3.00 -9.37
N ARG A 151 15.30 -3.18 -10.04
CA ARG A 151 15.42 -2.98 -11.49
C ARG A 151 14.49 -3.91 -12.26
N ALA A 152 14.44 -5.20 -11.90
CA ALA A 152 13.59 -6.17 -12.56
C ALA A 152 12.10 -5.80 -12.46
N LEU A 153 11.63 -5.43 -11.26
CA LEU A 153 10.24 -5.01 -11.06
C LEU A 153 9.91 -3.74 -11.86
N LEU A 154 10.81 -2.76 -11.93
CA LEU A 154 10.60 -1.55 -12.72
C LEU A 154 10.50 -1.83 -14.22
N VAL A 155 11.34 -2.73 -14.74
CA VAL A 155 11.26 -3.15 -16.15
C VAL A 155 9.95 -3.89 -16.44
N MET A 156 9.50 -4.75 -15.53
CA MET A 156 8.19 -5.43 -15.68
C MET A 156 7.04 -4.43 -15.73
N ILE A 157 7.03 -3.44 -14.85
CA ILE A 157 6.02 -2.38 -14.83
C ILE A 157 6.04 -1.59 -16.14
N ASP A 158 7.22 -1.14 -16.59
CA ASP A 158 7.38 -0.38 -17.83
C ASP A 158 6.90 -1.15 -19.07
N ASN A 159 7.27 -2.44 -19.16
CA ASN A 159 6.81 -3.30 -20.26
C ASN A 159 5.28 -3.45 -20.27
N LEU A 160 4.67 -3.65 -19.12
CA LEU A 160 3.22 -3.81 -19.02
C LEU A 160 2.47 -2.51 -19.32
N VAL A 161 2.99 -1.36 -18.89
CA VAL A 161 2.43 -0.04 -19.25
C VAL A 161 2.47 0.19 -20.76
N ARG A 162 3.55 -0.21 -21.44
CA ARG A 162 3.66 -0.10 -22.90
C ARG A 162 2.77 -1.07 -23.67
N ASP A 163 2.41 -2.21 -23.05
CA ASP A 163 1.51 -3.22 -23.62
C ASP A 163 0.04 -2.84 -23.52
N GLU A 164 -0.30 -1.80 -22.73
CA GLU A 164 -1.67 -1.32 -22.62
C GLU A 164 -2.17 -0.71 -23.94
N PRO A 165 -3.38 -1.10 -24.42
CA PRO A 165 -3.95 -0.53 -25.63
C PRO A 165 -4.10 1.00 -25.50
N GLY A 166 -3.38 1.76 -26.32
CA GLY A 166 -3.38 3.23 -26.30
C GLY A 166 -2.16 3.90 -25.62
N ALA A 167 -1.18 3.14 -25.12
CA ALA A 167 0.05 3.70 -24.55
C ALA A 167 1.04 4.22 -25.61
N ALA A 168 0.80 3.94 -26.89
CA ALA A 168 1.60 4.42 -28.04
C ALA A 168 0.85 5.56 -28.77
N ALA A 169 0.76 6.74 -28.13
CA ALA A 169 0.33 7.96 -28.79
C ALA A 169 1.23 9.13 -28.40
#